data_fa190961dba61f7bb4abc1865370a7a0
#
_entry.id   fa190961dba61f7bb4abc1865370a7a0
#
_cell.length_a   1.000
_cell.length_b   1.000
_cell.length_c   1.000
_cell.angle_alpha   90.00
_cell.angle_beta   90.00
_cell.angle_gamma   90.00
#
_symmetry.space_group_name_H-M   'P 1'
#
loop_
_entity.id
_entity.type
_entity.pdbx_description
1 polymer ?
#
loop_
_entity_poly.entity_id
_entity_poly.type
_entity_poly.pdbx_seq_one_letter_code
_entity_poly.pdbx_strand_id
1 'polypeptide(L)'
;DIDNRRTASPENAMQEGSRIHRMIQRAMGSEYHAEDGLKYAWDAGGYEIVVEGRADGIIDYDYGSFGNERAAHGETQVVIDEIKSTYRELKRIHEAAGVHMAQAKCYAYIYAKENCLPAIGVQVTYCNIETQETKYFKETYEFAALGEWFDNLLTEYKKWADFRFAWEKVRTESIKNLSFPFSYRDGQKELVTYVYQTIYHRRKLFLEAPTGVGKTISTVFPALKAMGEGMAETLFYLTAKTITRTVAQECFELLSSQNLSFK
;
A
#
# COMPACT_ATOMS: atom_id res chain seq x y z
N ASP A 1 -11.43 -3.21 -5.24
CA ASP A 1 -11.61 -3.66 -6.64
C ASP A 1 -12.88 -3.08 -7.21
N ILE A 2 -12.70 -2.02 -7.98
CA ILE A 2 -13.80 -1.30 -8.63
C ILE A 2 -14.16 -2.10 -9.88
N ASP A 3 -15.43 -2.52 -10.00
CA ASP A 3 -15.95 -3.06 -11.24
C ASP A 3 -15.95 -1.96 -12.31
N ASN A 4 -14.93 -1.96 -13.17
CA ASN A 4 -14.64 -0.95 -14.19
C ASN A 4 -15.69 -0.89 -15.34
N ARG A 5 -16.84 -1.51 -15.20
CA ARG A 5 -17.86 -1.57 -16.27
C ARG A 5 -18.76 -0.35 -16.38
N ARG A 6 -18.59 0.68 -15.53
CA ARG A 6 -19.26 1.98 -15.68
C ARG A 6 -18.25 3.10 -15.51
N THR A 7 -18.34 4.08 -16.38
CA THR A 7 -17.50 5.26 -16.59
C THR A 7 -17.52 6.31 -15.46
N ALA A 8 -17.50 5.88 -14.19
CA ALA A 8 -17.19 6.79 -13.10
C ALA A 8 -15.69 7.04 -13.09
N SER A 9 -15.27 8.30 -13.00
CA SER A 9 -13.85 8.61 -12.84
C SER A 9 -13.34 7.96 -11.55
N PRO A 10 -12.05 7.55 -11.48
CA PRO A 10 -11.47 6.96 -10.28
C PRO A 10 -11.68 7.81 -9.01
N GLU A 11 -11.70 9.13 -9.14
CA GLU A 11 -11.96 10.08 -8.05
C GLU A 11 -13.39 9.97 -7.51
N ASN A 12 -14.39 9.85 -8.39
CA ASN A 12 -15.78 9.67 -7.98
C ASN A 12 -15.99 8.33 -7.26
N ALA A 13 -15.32 7.27 -7.71
CA ALA A 13 -15.43 5.96 -7.06
C ALA A 13 -14.84 5.94 -5.64
N MET A 14 -13.72 6.63 -5.42
CA MET A 14 -13.12 6.77 -4.08
C MET A 14 -14.02 7.61 -3.14
N GLN A 15 -14.61 8.70 -3.65
CA GLN A 15 -15.52 9.53 -2.86
C GLN A 15 -16.80 8.78 -2.49
N GLU A 16 -17.39 8.03 -3.43
CA GLU A 16 -18.57 7.19 -3.16
C GLU A 16 -18.24 6.07 -2.16
N GLY A 17 -17.11 5.39 -2.29
CA GLY A 17 -16.64 4.40 -1.33
C GLY A 17 -16.56 4.98 0.08
N SER A 18 -15.89 6.12 0.26
CA SER A 18 -15.77 6.80 1.55
C SER A 18 -17.12 7.28 2.10
N ARG A 19 -18.07 7.64 1.23
CA ARG A 19 -19.44 7.99 1.64
C ARG A 19 -20.18 6.78 2.21
N ILE A 20 -20.09 5.64 1.54
CA ILE A 20 -20.71 4.37 1.96
C ILE A 20 -20.14 3.91 3.30
N HIS A 21 -18.82 3.90 3.48
CA HIS A 21 -18.19 3.53 4.75
C HIS A 21 -18.75 4.38 5.90
N ARG A 22 -18.72 5.70 5.77
CA ARG A 22 -19.27 6.61 6.79
C ARG A 22 -20.78 6.41 7.04
N MET A 23 -21.55 6.06 6.01
CA MET A 23 -22.98 5.79 6.16
C MET A 23 -23.20 4.54 7.02
N ILE A 24 -22.50 3.44 6.71
CA ILE A 24 -22.60 2.19 7.48
C ILE A 24 -22.14 2.42 8.92
N GLN A 25 -20.95 2.99 9.10
CA GLN A 25 -20.37 3.26 10.42
C GLN A 25 -21.30 4.10 11.31
N ARG A 26 -21.99 5.11 10.76
CA ARG A 26 -22.95 5.95 11.49
C ARG A 26 -24.26 5.24 11.82
N ALA A 27 -24.62 4.22 11.08
CA ALA A 27 -25.83 3.42 11.33
C ALA A 27 -25.62 2.35 12.40
N MET A 28 -24.35 2.09 12.77
CA MET A 28 -23.98 1.13 13.81
C MET A 28 -24.14 1.73 15.22
N GLY A 29 -24.30 0.86 16.22
CA GLY A 29 -24.46 1.24 17.63
C GLY A 29 -23.16 1.60 18.34
N SER A 30 -23.22 1.74 19.64
CA SER A 30 -22.08 2.08 20.51
C SER A 30 -21.00 0.98 20.58
N GLU A 31 -21.37 -0.24 20.23
CA GLU A 31 -20.49 -1.41 20.13
C GLU A 31 -19.57 -1.37 18.89
N TYR A 32 -19.73 -0.40 18.01
CA TYR A 32 -18.94 -0.30 16.77
C TYR A 32 -17.88 0.80 16.87
N HIS A 33 -16.61 0.40 16.81
CA HIS A 33 -15.45 1.30 16.78
C HIS A 33 -14.95 1.42 15.33
N ALA A 34 -15.12 2.61 14.74
CA ALA A 34 -14.76 2.87 13.36
C ALA A 34 -13.28 3.27 13.22
N GLU A 35 -12.65 2.81 12.12
CA GLU A 35 -11.34 3.27 11.65
C GLU A 35 -10.19 3.08 12.67
N ASP A 36 -10.12 1.94 13.32
CA ASP A 36 -9.05 1.65 14.27
C ASP A 36 -7.75 1.26 13.56
N GLY A 37 -6.65 1.89 13.96
CA GLY A 37 -5.33 1.68 13.38
C GLY A 37 -4.62 0.49 14.01
N LEU A 38 -4.26 -0.51 13.19
CA LEU A 38 -3.63 -1.74 13.61
C LEU A 38 -2.23 -1.87 12.99
N LYS A 39 -1.26 -2.36 13.78
CA LYS A 39 0.12 -2.49 13.33
C LYS A 39 0.79 -3.71 13.96
N TYR A 40 1.47 -4.48 13.14
CA TYR A 40 2.27 -5.61 13.56
C TYR A 40 3.61 -5.64 12.85
N ALA A 41 4.71 -5.76 13.59
CA ALA A 41 6.05 -5.93 13.05
C ALA A 41 6.48 -7.39 13.21
N TRP A 42 6.89 -8.01 12.12
CA TRP A 42 7.36 -9.38 12.06
C TRP A 42 8.85 -9.43 11.72
N ASP A 43 9.64 -10.07 12.56
CA ASP A 43 11.09 -10.23 12.33
C ASP A 43 11.35 -11.24 11.21
N ALA A 44 11.91 -10.78 10.12
CA ALA A 44 12.26 -11.59 8.96
C ALA A 44 13.73 -12.08 8.99
N GLY A 45 14.48 -11.81 10.06
CA GLY A 45 15.88 -12.23 10.20
C GLY A 45 16.87 -11.28 9.52
N GLY A 46 16.87 -10.01 9.89
CA GLY A 46 17.75 -8.96 9.37
C GLY A 46 17.04 -7.71 8.88
N TYR A 47 15.73 -7.77 8.80
CA TYR A 47 14.80 -6.66 8.57
C TYR A 47 13.42 -7.02 9.12
N GLU A 48 12.54 -6.05 9.26
CA GLU A 48 11.17 -6.27 9.71
C GLU A 48 10.18 -6.13 8.55
N ILE A 49 9.18 -7.01 8.53
CA ILE A 49 7.98 -6.85 7.69
C ILE A 49 6.91 -6.23 8.57
N VAL A 50 6.48 -5.03 8.22
CA VAL A 50 5.44 -4.31 8.95
C VAL A 50 4.12 -4.46 8.21
N VAL A 51 3.13 -5.06 8.87
CA VAL A 51 1.74 -5.12 8.43
C VAL A 51 1.00 -4.04 9.20
N GLU A 52 0.52 -3.03 8.49
CA GLU A 52 -0.23 -1.93 9.10
C GLU A 52 -1.41 -1.53 8.21
N GLY A 53 -2.45 -1.03 8.85
CA GLY A 53 -3.62 -0.54 8.16
C GLY A 53 -4.66 -0.08 9.16
N ARG A 54 -5.84 0.20 8.65
CA ARG A 54 -6.96 0.65 9.43
C ARG A 54 -8.14 -0.25 9.16
N ALA A 55 -8.65 -0.92 10.20
CA ALA A 55 -9.89 -1.68 10.09
C ALA A 55 -11.06 -0.71 9.88
N ASP A 56 -11.96 -1.03 8.95
CA ASP A 56 -13.15 -0.19 8.72
C ASP A 56 -14.05 -0.15 9.95
N GLY A 57 -14.10 -1.24 10.70
CA GLY A 57 -14.80 -1.29 11.97
C GLY A 57 -14.43 -2.49 12.84
N ILE A 58 -14.61 -2.31 14.15
CA ILE A 58 -14.49 -3.34 15.17
C ILE A 58 -15.79 -3.36 15.94
N ILE A 59 -16.49 -4.48 15.94
CA ILE A 59 -17.72 -4.69 16.69
C ILE A 59 -17.35 -5.40 17.99
N ASP A 60 -17.57 -4.75 19.12
CA ASP A 60 -17.35 -5.32 20.46
C ASP A 60 -18.69 -5.47 21.16
N TYR A 61 -19.26 -6.65 21.14
CA TYR A 61 -20.56 -6.95 21.72
C TYR A 61 -20.59 -6.86 23.25
N ASP A 62 -19.44 -6.79 23.94
CA ASP A 62 -19.37 -6.59 25.39
C ASP A 62 -19.36 -5.12 25.80
N TYR A 63 -19.09 -4.20 24.86
CA TYR A 63 -18.95 -2.78 25.10
C TYR A 63 -20.30 -2.08 25.40
N GLY A 64 -21.03 -2.48 26.32
CA GLY A 64 -22.31 -1.84 26.70
C GLY A 64 -23.24 -2.78 27.46
N SER A 65 -22.85 -4.02 27.64
CA SER A 65 -23.61 -5.01 28.37
C SER A 65 -23.30 -4.94 29.87
N PHE A 66 -23.94 -4.03 30.60
CA PHE A 66 -24.08 -4.17 32.04
C PHE A 66 -25.12 -5.29 32.31
N GLY A 67 -24.72 -6.56 32.22
CA GLY A 67 -25.61 -7.67 32.59
C GLY A 67 -25.27 -9.02 31.94
N ASN A 68 -25.11 -9.98 32.79
CA ASN A 68 -24.64 -11.36 32.68
C ASN A 68 -25.36 -12.33 31.72
N GLU A 69 -25.99 -11.95 30.62
CA GLU A 69 -26.83 -12.89 29.85
C GLU A 69 -26.36 -13.24 28.42
N ARG A 70 -25.30 -12.65 27.88
CA ARG A 70 -24.86 -12.91 26.49
C ARG A 70 -23.72 -13.92 26.29
N ALA A 71 -23.07 -14.34 27.35
CA ALA A 71 -21.99 -15.37 27.26
C ALA A 71 -22.49 -16.80 26.98
N ALA A 72 -23.79 -17.02 26.80
CA ALA A 72 -24.40 -18.35 26.74
C ALA A 72 -24.45 -18.97 25.30
N HIS A 73 -24.05 -18.25 24.25
CA HIS A 73 -24.26 -18.75 22.87
C HIS A 73 -22.98 -19.01 22.04
N GLY A 74 -21.79 -19.03 22.64
CA GLY A 74 -20.58 -19.43 21.89
C GLY A 74 -20.20 -18.49 20.73
N GLU A 75 -20.81 -17.30 20.64
CA GLU A 75 -20.45 -16.29 19.67
C GLU A 75 -19.25 -15.49 20.16
N THR A 76 -18.30 -15.22 19.29
CA THR A 76 -17.14 -14.36 19.57
C THR A 76 -17.60 -12.98 19.94
N GLN A 77 -17.07 -12.44 21.03
CA GLN A 77 -17.39 -11.12 21.55
C GLN A 77 -16.96 -9.99 20.60
N VAL A 78 -15.87 -10.18 19.87
CA VAL A 78 -15.29 -9.18 18.98
C VAL A 78 -15.31 -9.63 17.52
N VAL A 79 -15.66 -8.74 16.61
CA VAL A 79 -15.67 -9.00 15.14
C VAL A 79 -14.99 -7.84 14.42
N ILE A 80 -14.04 -8.15 13.56
CA ILE A 80 -13.48 -7.20 12.61
C ILE A 80 -14.41 -7.11 11.40
N ASP A 81 -14.83 -5.90 11.04
CA ASP A 81 -15.68 -5.62 9.88
C ASP A 81 -14.89 -4.89 8.79
N GLU A 82 -14.88 -5.47 7.60
CA GLU A 82 -14.27 -4.90 6.39
C GLU A 82 -15.37 -4.53 5.40
N ILE A 83 -15.53 -3.23 5.12
CA ILE A 83 -16.60 -2.70 4.28
C ILE A 83 -16.13 -2.57 2.84
N LYS A 84 -16.93 -3.09 1.91
CA LYS A 84 -16.66 -2.99 0.47
C LYS A 84 -17.89 -2.47 -0.27
N SER A 85 -17.72 -1.35 -0.96
CA SER A 85 -18.75 -0.82 -1.86
C SER A 85 -18.68 -1.47 -3.23
N THR A 86 -19.82 -1.71 -3.85
CA THR A 86 -19.92 -2.35 -5.16
C THR A 86 -21.14 -1.86 -5.95
N TYR A 87 -21.04 -1.89 -7.28
CA TYR A 87 -22.20 -1.71 -8.19
C TYR A 87 -22.88 -3.04 -8.56
N ARG A 88 -22.29 -4.19 -8.15
CA ARG A 88 -22.84 -5.51 -8.45
C ARG A 88 -24.09 -5.76 -7.62
N GLU A 89 -25.09 -6.45 -8.21
CA GLU A 89 -26.23 -6.96 -7.47
C GLU A 89 -25.76 -7.91 -6.36
N LEU A 90 -26.10 -7.64 -5.12
CA LEU A 90 -25.66 -8.43 -3.97
C LEU A 90 -26.13 -9.88 -4.01
N LYS A 91 -27.23 -10.17 -4.71
CA LYS A 91 -27.74 -11.53 -4.91
C LYS A 91 -26.77 -12.42 -5.69
N ARG A 92 -25.89 -11.82 -6.52
CA ARG A 92 -24.86 -12.52 -7.30
C ARG A 92 -23.54 -12.71 -6.56
N ILE A 93 -23.41 -12.20 -5.36
CA ILE A 93 -22.22 -12.38 -4.51
C ILE A 93 -22.57 -13.51 -3.54
N HIS A 94 -22.04 -14.69 -3.76
CA HIS A 94 -22.34 -15.89 -2.95
C HIS A 94 -21.35 -16.11 -1.82
N GLU A 95 -20.15 -15.55 -1.95
CA GLU A 95 -19.05 -15.61 -0.97
C GLU A 95 -18.26 -14.32 -0.95
N ALA A 96 -17.54 -14.05 0.13
CA ALA A 96 -16.62 -12.93 0.18
C ALA A 96 -15.42 -13.18 -0.74
N ALA A 97 -14.97 -12.15 -1.46
CA ALA A 97 -13.74 -12.25 -2.24
C ALA A 97 -12.56 -12.57 -1.31
N GLY A 98 -11.73 -13.55 -1.69
CA GLY A 98 -10.63 -14.02 -0.87
C GLY A 98 -9.68 -12.91 -0.40
N VAL A 99 -9.43 -11.90 -1.24
CA VAL A 99 -8.58 -10.74 -0.87
C VAL A 99 -9.22 -9.87 0.21
N HIS A 100 -10.54 -9.68 0.20
CA HIS A 100 -11.24 -8.90 1.23
C HIS A 100 -11.28 -9.65 2.56
N MET A 101 -11.57 -10.96 2.51
CA MET A 101 -11.50 -11.83 3.68
C MET A 101 -10.06 -11.87 4.26
N ALA A 102 -9.04 -11.97 3.42
CA ALA A 102 -7.65 -11.96 3.86
C ALA A 102 -7.26 -10.64 4.54
N GLN A 103 -7.71 -9.50 4.02
CA GLN A 103 -7.49 -8.20 4.64
C GLN A 103 -8.11 -8.15 6.04
N ALA A 104 -9.37 -8.54 6.18
CA ALA A 104 -10.05 -8.57 7.48
C ALA A 104 -9.40 -9.58 8.45
N LYS A 105 -8.93 -10.74 7.97
CA LYS A 105 -8.16 -11.71 8.76
C LYS A 105 -6.83 -11.16 9.28
N CYS A 106 -6.12 -10.36 8.48
CA CYS A 106 -4.91 -9.70 8.95
C CYS A 106 -5.20 -8.78 10.15
N TYR A 107 -6.23 -7.96 10.04
CA TYR A 107 -6.65 -7.08 11.13
C TYR A 107 -7.14 -7.86 12.34
N ALA A 108 -7.90 -8.93 12.12
CA ALA A 108 -8.36 -9.82 13.19
C ALA A 108 -7.21 -10.45 13.97
N TYR A 109 -6.18 -10.94 13.27
CA TYR A 109 -5.00 -11.49 13.94
C TYR A 109 -4.29 -10.45 14.80
N ILE A 110 -4.05 -9.25 14.26
CA ILE A 110 -3.35 -8.19 14.99
C ILE A 110 -4.15 -7.78 16.22
N TYR A 111 -5.44 -7.53 16.07
CA TYR A 111 -6.31 -7.15 17.18
C TYR A 111 -6.44 -8.24 18.26
N ALA A 112 -6.66 -9.48 17.84
CA ALA A 112 -6.76 -10.60 18.77
C ALA A 112 -5.47 -10.83 19.56
N LYS A 113 -4.31 -10.62 18.92
CA LYS A 113 -3.00 -10.72 19.56
C LYS A 113 -2.79 -9.62 20.60
N GLU A 114 -3.12 -8.38 20.25
CA GLU A 114 -2.98 -7.21 21.16
C GLU A 114 -3.90 -7.32 22.38
N ASN A 115 -5.10 -7.89 22.20
CA ASN A 115 -6.12 -8.00 23.23
C ASN A 115 -6.19 -9.40 23.88
N CYS A 116 -5.26 -10.31 23.56
CA CYS A 116 -5.20 -11.65 24.10
C CYS A 116 -6.51 -12.45 23.92
N LEU A 117 -7.19 -12.30 22.79
CA LEU A 117 -8.45 -12.97 22.50
C LEU A 117 -8.22 -14.42 22.07
N PRO A 118 -8.94 -15.41 22.61
CA PRO A 118 -8.80 -16.82 22.20
C PRO A 118 -9.42 -17.10 20.83
N ALA A 119 -10.41 -16.30 20.42
CA ALA A 119 -11.09 -16.37 19.13
C ALA A 119 -11.60 -14.99 18.73
N ILE A 120 -11.80 -14.77 17.43
CA ILE A 120 -12.28 -13.51 16.88
C ILE A 120 -13.13 -13.74 15.63
N GLY A 121 -14.18 -12.94 15.48
CA GLY A 121 -14.99 -12.92 14.28
C GLY A 121 -14.37 -12.06 13.17
N VAL A 122 -14.61 -12.44 11.95
CA VAL A 122 -14.24 -11.68 10.74
C VAL A 122 -15.48 -11.54 9.89
N GLN A 123 -15.80 -10.31 9.50
CA GLN A 123 -16.94 -9.99 8.66
C GLN A 123 -16.48 -9.18 7.45
N VAL A 124 -17.03 -9.50 6.29
CA VAL A 124 -16.93 -8.66 5.10
C VAL A 124 -18.32 -8.15 4.77
N THR A 125 -18.49 -6.84 4.82
CA THR A 125 -19.75 -6.13 4.55
C THR A 125 -19.73 -5.55 3.15
N TYR A 126 -20.50 -6.13 2.22
CA TYR A 126 -20.73 -5.54 0.91
C TYR A 126 -21.93 -4.59 0.95
N CYS A 127 -21.75 -3.39 0.41
CA CYS A 127 -22.84 -2.43 0.22
C CYS A 127 -22.97 -2.07 -1.25
N ASN A 128 -24.17 -2.20 -1.80
CA ASN A 128 -24.46 -1.71 -3.15
C ASN A 128 -24.58 -0.19 -3.14
N ILE A 129 -23.82 0.48 -4.01
CA ILE A 129 -23.72 1.95 -4.05
C ILE A 129 -25.05 2.60 -4.45
N GLU A 130 -25.83 1.97 -5.33
CA GLU A 130 -27.08 2.50 -5.87
C GLU A 130 -28.27 2.24 -4.92
N THR A 131 -28.41 0.99 -4.45
CA THR A 131 -29.56 0.58 -3.61
C THR A 131 -29.31 0.79 -2.12
N GLN A 132 -28.05 0.94 -1.69
CA GLN A 132 -27.60 1.01 -0.29
C GLN A 132 -27.95 -0.26 0.53
N GLU A 133 -28.35 -1.34 -0.13
CA GLU A 133 -28.49 -2.64 0.51
C GLU A 133 -27.14 -3.18 0.94
N THR A 134 -27.14 -3.93 2.05
CA THR A 134 -25.94 -4.58 2.59
C THR A 134 -26.06 -6.10 2.58
N LYS A 135 -24.91 -6.77 2.44
CA LYS A 135 -24.80 -8.23 2.58
C LYS A 135 -23.54 -8.57 3.36
N TYR A 136 -23.67 -9.44 4.33
CA TYR A 136 -22.64 -9.81 5.27
C TYR A 136 -22.15 -11.23 5.02
N PHE A 137 -20.83 -11.43 5.10
CA PHE A 137 -20.17 -12.72 5.15
C PHE A 137 -19.33 -12.78 6.42
N LYS A 138 -19.73 -13.62 7.38
CA LYS A 138 -19.13 -13.69 8.70
C LYS A 138 -18.57 -15.08 8.96
N GLU A 139 -17.35 -15.14 9.45
CA GLU A 139 -16.67 -16.34 9.88
C GLU A 139 -16.01 -16.10 11.26
N THR A 140 -15.79 -17.16 12.02
CA THR A 140 -15.10 -17.07 13.32
C THR A 140 -13.85 -17.93 13.27
N TYR A 141 -12.77 -17.41 13.83
CA TYR A 141 -11.47 -18.06 13.84
C TYR A 141 -10.95 -18.17 15.27
N GLU A 142 -10.47 -19.36 15.63
CA GLU A 142 -9.62 -19.56 16.80
C GLU A 142 -8.28 -18.83 16.58
N PHE A 143 -7.75 -18.17 17.61
CA PHE A 143 -6.51 -17.41 17.53
C PHE A 143 -5.33 -18.24 16.98
N ALA A 144 -5.20 -19.49 17.43
CA ALA A 144 -4.14 -20.38 16.97
C ALA A 144 -4.21 -20.66 15.46
N ALA A 145 -5.41 -20.96 14.93
CA ALA A 145 -5.61 -21.23 13.52
C ALA A 145 -5.38 -19.96 12.66
N LEU A 146 -5.83 -18.80 13.17
CA LEU A 146 -5.61 -17.52 12.52
C LEU A 146 -4.13 -17.13 12.50
N GLY A 147 -3.40 -17.47 13.58
CA GLY A 147 -1.95 -17.27 13.68
C GLY A 147 -1.18 -18.12 12.69
N GLU A 148 -1.48 -19.39 12.55
CA GLU A 148 -0.88 -20.27 11.55
C GLU A 148 -1.12 -19.75 10.12
N TRP A 149 -2.34 -19.31 9.82
CA TRP A 149 -2.65 -18.71 8.53
C TRP A 149 -1.85 -17.43 8.28
N PHE A 150 -1.72 -16.55 9.27
CA PHE A 150 -1.01 -15.28 9.16
C PHE A 150 0.50 -15.50 9.00
N ASP A 151 1.09 -16.43 9.75
CA ASP A 151 2.51 -16.79 9.63
C ASP A 151 2.83 -17.39 8.26
N ASN A 152 1.93 -18.21 7.71
CA ASN A 152 2.06 -18.74 6.36
C ASN A 152 2.01 -17.60 5.31
N LEU A 153 1.10 -16.65 5.47
CA LEU A 153 1.00 -15.47 4.60
C LEU A 153 2.30 -14.66 4.60
N LEU A 154 2.87 -14.39 5.79
CA LEU A 154 4.11 -13.64 5.92
C LEU A 154 5.30 -14.43 5.37
N THR A 155 5.34 -15.73 5.56
CA THR A 155 6.38 -16.61 5.01
C THR A 155 6.38 -16.60 3.47
N GLU A 156 5.19 -16.61 2.85
CA GLU A 156 5.08 -16.48 1.40
C GLU A 156 5.49 -15.08 0.92
N TYR A 157 5.07 -14.04 1.62
CA TYR A 157 5.45 -12.66 1.29
C TYR A 157 6.96 -12.42 1.48
N LYS A 158 7.58 -13.08 2.47
CA LYS A 158 9.02 -12.96 2.75
C LYS A 158 9.89 -13.26 1.53
N LYS A 159 9.49 -14.16 0.67
CA LYS A 159 10.23 -14.49 -0.57
C LYS A 159 10.45 -13.24 -1.45
N TRP A 160 9.41 -12.40 -1.58
CA TRP A 160 9.49 -11.14 -2.30
C TRP A 160 10.25 -10.06 -1.52
N ALA A 161 10.07 -10.01 -0.20
CA ALA A 161 10.77 -9.08 0.66
C ALA A 161 12.28 -9.35 0.67
N ASP A 162 12.70 -10.62 0.76
CA ASP A 162 14.11 -11.05 0.67
C ASP A 162 14.72 -10.63 -0.67
N PHE A 163 14.01 -10.90 -1.78
CA PHE A 163 14.46 -10.49 -3.11
C PHE A 163 14.63 -8.97 -3.19
N ARG A 164 13.65 -8.22 -2.70
CA ARG A 164 13.66 -6.76 -2.72
C ARG A 164 14.81 -6.20 -1.87
N PHE A 165 15.00 -6.73 -0.68
CA PHE A 165 16.08 -6.34 0.24
C PHE A 165 17.46 -6.61 -0.36
N ALA A 166 17.67 -7.81 -0.91
CA ALA A 166 18.93 -8.16 -1.58
C ALA A 166 19.17 -7.30 -2.83
N TRP A 167 18.13 -7.10 -3.64
CA TRP A 167 18.18 -6.26 -4.83
C TRP A 167 18.52 -4.80 -4.52
N GLU A 168 17.93 -4.22 -3.48
CA GLU A 168 18.20 -2.84 -3.07
C GLU A 168 19.66 -2.65 -2.71
N LYS A 169 20.26 -3.59 -2.02
CA LYS A 169 21.68 -3.58 -1.69
C LYS A 169 22.57 -3.62 -2.95
N VAL A 170 22.28 -4.56 -3.86
CA VAL A 170 23.02 -4.68 -5.14
C VAL A 170 22.86 -3.40 -5.98
N ARG A 171 21.64 -2.88 -6.08
CA ARG A 171 21.34 -1.63 -6.79
C ARG A 171 22.14 -0.48 -6.21
N THR A 172 22.06 -0.27 -4.92
CA THR A 172 22.74 0.85 -4.21
C THR A 172 24.26 0.79 -4.39
N GLU A 173 24.86 -0.37 -4.20
CA GLU A 173 26.31 -0.55 -4.41
C GLU A 173 26.72 -0.30 -5.86
N SER A 174 25.95 -0.77 -6.85
CA SER A 174 26.25 -0.55 -8.26
C SER A 174 26.21 0.94 -8.64
N ILE A 175 25.24 1.69 -8.12
CA ILE A 175 25.06 3.11 -8.43
C ILE A 175 26.14 4.01 -7.79
N LYS A 176 26.75 3.61 -6.67
CA LYS A 176 27.80 4.40 -6.02
C LYS A 176 28.92 4.81 -6.98
N ASN A 177 29.29 3.93 -7.88
CA ASN A 177 30.37 4.13 -8.85
C ASN A 177 29.91 4.84 -10.14
N LEU A 178 28.64 5.23 -10.24
CA LEU A 178 28.11 5.92 -11.41
C LEU A 178 28.85 7.24 -11.65
N SER A 179 29.38 7.43 -12.85
CA SER A 179 30.01 8.67 -13.29
C SER A 179 29.21 9.33 -14.41
N PHE A 180 29.36 10.64 -14.56
CA PHE A 180 28.76 11.34 -15.68
C PHE A 180 29.46 10.92 -16.97
N PRO A 181 28.74 10.45 -18.00
CA PRO A 181 29.36 9.74 -19.14
C PRO A 181 30.06 10.65 -20.17
N PHE A 182 29.95 11.96 -19.99
CA PHE A 182 30.47 12.95 -20.95
C PHE A 182 31.27 14.04 -20.26
N SER A 183 32.02 14.86 -21.03
CA SER A 183 32.46 16.16 -20.56
C SER A 183 31.26 17.08 -20.37
N TYR A 184 31.22 17.80 -19.26
CA TYR A 184 30.13 18.75 -19.00
C TYR A 184 30.14 19.88 -20.04
N ARG A 185 28.98 20.23 -20.52
CA ARG A 185 28.75 21.45 -21.30
C ARG A 185 28.59 22.65 -20.37
N ASP A 186 28.69 23.85 -20.91
CA ASP A 186 28.49 25.09 -20.14
C ASP A 186 27.10 25.07 -19.45
N GLY A 187 27.08 25.39 -18.16
CA GLY A 187 25.90 25.36 -17.31
C GLY A 187 25.40 23.97 -16.91
N GLN A 188 25.87 22.89 -17.54
CA GLN A 188 25.37 21.54 -17.30
C GLN A 188 25.76 21.01 -15.92
N LYS A 189 26.97 21.31 -15.44
CA LYS A 189 27.44 20.90 -14.12
C LYS A 189 26.62 21.58 -13.02
N GLU A 190 26.29 22.84 -13.19
CA GLU A 190 25.43 23.58 -12.26
C GLU A 190 24.04 22.97 -12.20
N LEU A 191 23.47 22.64 -13.35
CA LEU A 191 22.17 21.97 -13.45
C LEU A 191 22.13 20.63 -12.69
N VAL A 192 23.12 19.78 -12.91
CA VAL A 192 23.28 18.49 -12.18
C VAL A 192 23.35 18.76 -10.67
N THR A 193 24.11 19.76 -10.25
CA THR A 193 24.26 20.13 -8.84
C THR A 193 22.94 20.60 -8.24
N TYR A 194 22.18 21.46 -8.93
CA TYR A 194 20.88 21.93 -8.45
C TYR A 194 19.86 20.80 -8.30
N VAL A 195 19.80 19.87 -9.27
CA VAL A 195 18.91 18.71 -9.17
C VAL A 195 19.29 17.83 -7.97
N TYR A 196 20.57 17.52 -7.81
CA TYR A 196 21.05 16.73 -6.67
C TYR A 196 20.72 17.39 -5.32
N GLN A 197 21.04 18.68 -5.16
CA GLN A 197 20.74 19.44 -3.95
C GLN A 197 19.24 19.52 -3.67
N THR A 198 18.43 19.62 -4.71
CA THR A 198 16.97 19.64 -4.58
C THR A 198 16.44 18.34 -3.97
N ILE A 199 16.96 17.18 -4.41
CA ILE A 199 16.63 15.87 -3.84
C ILE A 199 17.15 15.76 -2.39
N TYR A 200 18.41 16.15 -2.17
CA TYR A 200 19.02 16.13 -0.85
C TYR A 200 18.22 16.93 0.19
N HIS A 201 17.77 18.13 -0.18
CA HIS A 201 16.99 19.00 0.69
C HIS A 201 15.47 18.72 0.65
N ARG A 202 15.01 17.69 -0.10
CA ARG A 202 13.58 17.33 -0.27
C ARG A 202 12.73 18.53 -0.73
N ARG A 203 13.25 19.29 -1.70
CA ARG A 203 12.61 20.50 -2.24
C ARG A 203 12.01 20.25 -3.63
N LYS A 204 11.34 21.26 -4.18
CA LYS A 204 10.85 21.30 -5.55
C LYS A 204 11.78 22.18 -6.38
N LEU A 205 12.08 21.78 -7.62
CA LEU A 205 12.86 22.54 -8.58
C LEU A 205 12.03 22.79 -9.83
N PHE A 206 11.92 24.04 -10.22
CA PHE A 206 11.45 24.45 -11.54
C PHE A 206 12.65 24.86 -12.36
N LEU A 207 12.79 24.27 -13.54
CA LEU A 207 13.97 24.39 -14.33
C LEU A 207 13.62 24.77 -15.76
N GLU A 208 14.17 25.92 -16.22
CA GLU A 208 14.15 26.33 -17.60
C GLU A 208 15.57 26.27 -18.16
N ALA A 209 15.75 25.56 -19.26
CA ALA A 209 17.04 25.45 -19.93
C ALA A 209 16.85 25.31 -21.45
N PRO A 210 17.77 25.84 -22.26
CA PRO A 210 17.67 25.77 -23.72
C PRO A 210 17.72 24.34 -24.23
N THR A 211 17.28 24.15 -25.48
CA THR A 211 17.41 22.87 -26.18
C THR A 211 18.88 22.54 -26.39
N GLY A 212 19.24 21.25 -26.32
CA GLY A 212 20.61 20.80 -26.59
C GLY A 212 21.56 20.80 -25.38
N VAL A 213 21.19 21.38 -24.23
CA VAL A 213 22.04 21.39 -23.02
C VAL A 213 22.10 20.02 -22.31
N GLY A 214 21.32 19.04 -22.77
CA GLY A 214 21.28 17.70 -22.17
C GLY A 214 20.43 17.62 -20.89
N LYS A 215 19.26 18.27 -20.89
CA LYS A 215 18.34 18.27 -19.73
C LYS A 215 18.06 16.88 -19.17
N THR A 216 17.79 15.90 -20.02
CA THR A 216 17.43 14.53 -19.59
C THR A 216 18.51 13.91 -18.73
N ILE A 217 19.76 13.87 -19.22
CA ILE A 217 20.85 13.27 -18.46
C ILE A 217 21.22 14.10 -17.22
N SER A 218 21.07 15.44 -17.30
CA SER A 218 21.34 16.34 -16.18
C SER A 218 20.30 16.27 -15.06
N THR A 219 19.16 15.62 -15.30
CA THR A 219 18.15 15.33 -14.28
C THR A 219 18.20 13.87 -13.83
N VAL A 220 18.37 12.94 -14.74
CA VAL A 220 18.40 11.48 -14.43
C VAL A 220 19.66 11.09 -13.68
N PHE A 221 20.84 11.53 -14.13
CA PHE A 221 22.13 11.19 -13.49
C PHE A 221 22.17 11.58 -12.00
N PRO A 222 21.92 12.84 -11.59
CA PRO A 222 21.95 13.21 -10.18
C PRO A 222 20.86 12.53 -9.35
N ALA A 223 19.70 12.21 -9.95
CA ALA A 223 18.66 11.45 -9.28
C ALA A 223 19.11 10.00 -8.99
N LEU A 224 19.78 9.33 -9.93
CA LEU A 224 20.39 8.03 -9.69
C LEU A 224 21.52 8.10 -8.64
N LYS A 225 22.36 9.13 -8.66
CA LYS A 225 23.38 9.32 -7.59
C LYS A 225 22.73 9.43 -6.22
N ALA A 226 21.66 10.20 -6.10
CA ALA A 226 20.88 10.33 -4.86
C ALA A 226 20.25 8.98 -4.42
N MET A 227 19.79 8.16 -5.37
CA MET A 227 19.33 6.79 -5.08
C MET A 227 20.46 5.90 -4.54
N GLY A 228 21.66 5.98 -5.11
CA GLY A 228 22.84 5.25 -4.63
C GLY A 228 23.28 5.65 -3.22
N GLU A 229 22.85 6.80 -2.75
CA GLU A 229 23.09 7.31 -1.40
C GLU A 229 21.88 7.14 -0.46
N GLY A 230 20.86 6.41 -0.90
CA GLY A 230 19.65 6.11 -0.10
C GLY A 230 18.67 7.27 0.05
N MET A 231 18.79 8.33 -0.75
CA MET A 231 17.92 9.51 -0.65
C MET A 231 16.61 9.35 -1.40
N ALA A 232 16.53 8.39 -2.32
CA ALA A 232 15.34 8.06 -3.10
C ALA A 232 15.33 6.57 -3.44
N GLU A 233 14.15 5.96 -3.50
CA GLU A 233 13.96 4.55 -3.84
C GLU A 233 13.46 4.36 -5.26
N THR A 234 12.69 5.31 -5.76
CA THR A 234 12.02 5.23 -7.06
C THR A 234 12.11 6.56 -7.80
N LEU A 235 12.36 6.50 -9.10
CA LEU A 235 12.36 7.65 -10.01
C LEU A 235 11.23 7.52 -11.02
N PHE A 236 10.34 8.52 -11.05
CA PHE A 236 9.31 8.66 -12.08
C PHE A 236 9.68 9.74 -13.07
N TYR A 237 9.96 9.35 -14.32
CA TYR A 237 10.23 10.29 -15.40
C TYR A 237 8.97 10.47 -16.27
N LEU A 238 8.20 11.52 -15.99
CA LEU A 238 6.93 11.77 -16.64
C LEU A 238 7.12 12.64 -17.89
N THR A 239 6.53 12.25 -19.00
CA THR A 239 6.62 12.96 -20.28
C THR A 239 5.26 13.13 -20.94
N ALA A 240 5.05 14.28 -21.59
CA ALA A 240 3.81 14.55 -22.32
C ALA A 240 3.78 13.93 -23.74
N LYS A 241 4.93 13.49 -24.27
CA LYS A 241 5.08 13.01 -25.66
C LYS A 241 5.90 11.72 -25.70
N THR A 242 5.53 10.81 -26.59
CA THR A 242 6.21 9.51 -26.80
C THR A 242 7.70 9.67 -27.16
N ILE A 243 8.05 10.64 -28.00
CA ILE A 243 9.45 10.91 -28.39
C ILE A 243 10.31 11.26 -27.16
N THR A 244 9.78 12.03 -26.21
CA THR A 244 10.51 12.38 -24.99
C THR A 244 10.73 11.16 -24.09
N ARG A 245 9.81 10.18 -24.13
CA ARG A 245 9.98 8.89 -23.44
C ARG A 245 11.17 8.12 -24.01
N THR A 246 11.31 8.05 -25.33
CA THR A 246 12.44 7.37 -25.99
C THR A 246 13.78 7.98 -25.56
N VAL A 247 13.88 9.30 -25.54
CA VAL A 247 15.10 10.01 -25.08
C VAL A 247 15.43 9.68 -23.62
N ALA A 248 14.43 9.59 -22.76
CA ALA A 248 14.64 9.19 -21.37
C ALA A 248 15.10 7.73 -21.27
N GLN A 249 14.50 6.83 -22.05
CA GLN A 249 14.90 5.43 -22.09
C GLN A 249 16.34 5.26 -22.56
N GLU A 250 16.74 5.89 -23.65
CA GLU A 250 18.13 5.90 -24.16
C GLU A 250 19.12 6.45 -23.10
N CYS A 251 18.72 7.46 -22.34
CA CYS A 251 19.52 7.98 -21.24
C CYS A 251 19.73 6.94 -20.12
N PHE A 252 18.69 6.21 -19.74
CA PHE A 252 18.81 5.12 -18.77
C PHE A 252 19.68 3.98 -19.29
N GLU A 253 19.52 3.58 -20.55
CA GLU A 253 20.33 2.54 -21.19
C GLU A 253 21.82 2.94 -21.23
N LEU A 254 22.13 4.18 -21.59
CA LEU A 254 23.48 4.73 -21.56
C LEU A 254 24.10 4.68 -20.16
N LEU A 255 23.36 5.07 -19.14
CA LEU A 255 23.86 5.04 -17.76
C LEU A 255 24.01 3.60 -17.26
N SER A 256 23.09 2.70 -17.63
CA SER A 256 23.15 1.28 -17.29
C SER A 256 24.36 0.57 -17.90
N SER A 257 24.86 1.03 -19.06
CA SER A 257 26.06 0.46 -19.70
C SER A 257 27.32 0.57 -18.84
N GLN A 258 27.30 1.34 -17.75
CA GLN A 258 28.38 1.42 -16.76
C GLN A 258 28.33 0.28 -15.71
N ASN A 259 27.71 -0.87 -16.02
CA ASN A 259 27.54 -2.02 -15.13
C ASN A 259 26.64 -1.73 -13.91
N LEU A 260 25.62 -0.92 -14.11
CA LEU A 260 24.65 -0.60 -13.05
C LEU A 260 23.53 -1.64 -12.99
N SER A 261 23.06 -1.89 -11.78
CA SER A 261 21.92 -2.74 -11.48
C SER A 261 20.74 -1.88 -11.02
N PHE A 262 19.95 -1.39 -11.99
CA PHE A 262 18.65 -0.76 -11.73
C PHE A 262 17.66 -1.16 -12.83
N LYS A 263 16.37 -1.17 -12.49
CA LYS A 263 15.27 -1.45 -13.43
C LYS A 263 14.25 -0.34 -13.35
#